data_8d443292cca7b35bcb1316a4bfa936d5
#
_entry.id   8d443292cca7b35bcb1316a4bfa936d5
#
_cell.length_a   1.000
_cell.length_b   1.000
_cell.length_c   1.000
_cell.angle_alpha   90.00
_cell.angle_beta   90.00
_cell.angle_gamma   90.00
#
_symmetry.space_group_name_H-M   'P 1'
#
loop_
_entity.id
_entity.type
_entity.pdbx_description
1 polymer ?
#
loop_
_entity_poly.entity_id
_entity_poly.type
_entity_poly.pdbx_seq_one_letter_code
_entity_poly.pdbx_strand_id
1 'polypeptide(L)'
;YRFPLNYGGQRTPTSQWTATASGSLVVAPSDKPPYIRGCTIGKIVDLGVSDANNMGAAMAPAAFSTISTFFTDTGMTPSDFDYIVTGDLGKVGSRILCELFERENINIRDNHKDCGMMLYDFDEQDIHAGGSGCGCAGSVLCGYFLPKLRAGEIKNILFAATGALMSPTVNQQGESIPSISHLVWLSGRKDTKGAN
;
A
#
# COMPACT_ATOMS: atom_id res chain seq x y z
N TYR A 1 6.01 -7.25 17.56
CA TYR A 1 4.66 -7.75 17.86
C TYR A 1 3.70 -6.59 17.98
N ARG A 2 2.48 -6.77 17.46
CA ARG A 2 1.42 -5.79 17.60
C ARG A 2 0.69 -5.99 18.92
N PHE A 3 0.23 -4.89 19.48
CA PHE A 3 -0.65 -4.93 20.62
C PHE A 3 -2.08 -4.54 20.20
N PRO A 4 -3.13 -5.11 20.81
CA PRO A 4 -3.05 -6.21 21.77
C PRO A 4 -2.60 -7.52 21.08
N LEU A 5 -1.83 -8.32 21.81
CA LEU A 5 -1.48 -9.68 21.37
C LEU A 5 -2.67 -10.60 21.59
N ASN A 6 -3.19 -11.16 20.51
CA ASN A 6 -4.33 -12.08 20.57
C ASN A 6 -3.87 -13.50 20.93
N TYR A 7 -3.35 -13.67 22.13
CA TYR A 7 -3.00 -14.99 22.65
C TYR A 7 -4.27 -15.79 22.97
N GLY A 8 -4.42 -16.95 22.34
CA GLY A 8 -5.51 -17.89 22.59
C GLY A 8 -6.89 -17.41 22.17
N GLY A 9 -6.99 -16.24 21.53
CA GLY A 9 -8.24 -15.71 21.01
C GLY A 9 -8.48 -16.14 19.55
N GLN A 10 -9.74 -16.21 19.16
CA GLN A 10 -10.09 -16.38 17.76
C GLN A 10 -9.72 -15.12 16.96
N ARG A 11 -8.95 -15.28 15.89
CA ARG A 11 -8.59 -14.17 15.00
C ARG A 11 -9.81 -13.75 14.16
N THR A 12 -10.01 -12.44 14.04
CA THR A 12 -11.07 -11.89 13.19
C THR A 12 -10.76 -12.12 11.70
N PRO A 13 -11.76 -12.17 10.81
CA PRO A 13 -11.53 -12.29 9.37
C PRO A 13 -10.72 -11.10 8.78
N THR A 14 -10.66 -9.98 9.47
CA THR A 14 -9.92 -8.77 9.10
C THR A 14 -8.49 -8.76 9.62
N SER A 15 -8.11 -9.72 10.47
CA SER A 15 -6.78 -9.78 11.09
C SER A 15 -5.68 -10.01 10.06
N GLN A 16 -4.54 -9.38 10.30
CA GLN A 16 -3.35 -9.49 9.47
C GLN A 16 -2.17 -10.00 10.31
N TRP A 17 -1.33 -10.83 9.73
CA TRP A 17 -0.10 -11.27 10.39
C TRP A 17 0.97 -10.18 10.29
N THR A 18 1.73 -9.99 11.39
CA THR A 18 2.91 -9.13 11.34
C THR A 18 3.97 -9.80 10.48
N ALA A 19 4.36 -9.13 9.38
CA ALA A 19 5.45 -9.60 8.53
C ALA A 19 6.78 -9.45 9.26
N THR A 20 7.48 -10.57 9.45
CA THR A 20 8.87 -10.59 9.93
C THR A 20 9.79 -10.37 8.74
N ALA A 21 9.95 -9.13 8.36
CA ALA A 21 10.65 -8.74 7.14
C ALA A 21 11.28 -7.35 7.27
N SER A 22 12.22 -7.06 6.38
CA SER A 22 12.82 -5.74 6.24
C SER A 22 13.10 -5.45 4.77
N GLY A 23 13.18 -4.17 4.42
CA GLY A 23 13.61 -3.71 3.11
C GLY A 23 14.43 -2.44 3.26
N SER A 24 15.57 -2.36 2.60
CA SER A 24 16.43 -1.19 2.56
C SER A 24 16.83 -0.88 1.13
N LEU A 25 16.82 0.38 0.78
CA LEU A 25 17.24 0.83 -0.54
C LEU A 25 18.05 2.13 -0.41
N VAL A 26 18.93 2.33 -1.36
CA VAL A 26 19.71 3.58 -1.51
C VAL A 26 19.09 4.38 -2.63
N VAL A 27 18.77 5.65 -2.35
CA VAL A 27 18.32 6.62 -3.34
C VAL A 27 19.52 7.51 -3.71
N ALA A 28 19.88 7.51 -4.98
CA ALA A 28 21.02 8.29 -5.50
C ALA A 28 20.77 8.66 -6.97
N PRO A 29 21.42 9.70 -7.50
CA PRO A 29 21.45 9.93 -8.93
C PRO A 29 21.99 8.70 -9.67
N SER A 30 21.30 8.26 -10.73
CA SER A 30 21.67 7.05 -11.46
C SER A 30 21.27 7.14 -12.93
N ASP A 31 22.11 6.57 -13.80
CA ASP A 31 21.79 6.35 -15.21
C ASP A 31 21.11 5.01 -15.48
N LYS A 32 20.91 4.20 -14.43
CA LYS A 32 20.29 2.88 -14.52
C LYS A 32 18.96 2.85 -13.76
N PRO A 33 17.93 2.14 -14.30
CA PRO A 33 16.65 1.99 -13.63
C PRO A 33 16.78 1.16 -12.33
N PRO A 34 15.78 1.24 -11.45
CA PRO A 34 14.54 2.01 -11.59
C PRO A 34 14.72 3.49 -11.22
N TYR A 35 13.84 4.34 -11.75
CA TYR A 35 13.84 5.78 -11.53
C TYR A 35 12.62 6.21 -10.71
N ILE A 36 12.80 7.16 -9.80
CA ILE A 36 11.70 7.89 -9.18
C ILE A 36 11.29 9.00 -10.17
N ARG A 37 10.03 9.00 -10.60
CA ARG A 37 9.46 9.95 -11.56
C ARG A 37 8.68 11.07 -10.92
N GLY A 38 8.08 10.77 -9.79
CA GLY A 38 7.29 11.72 -9.04
C GLY A 38 6.87 11.13 -7.70
N CYS A 39 6.29 11.98 -6.89
CA CYS A 39 5.70 11.56 -5.62
C CYS A 39 4.49 12.44 -5.30
N THR A 40 3.55 11.88 -4.54
CA THR A 40 2.46 12.63 -3.93
C THR A 40 2.55 12.47 -2.42
N ILE A 41 2.68 13.60 -1.73
CA ILE A 41 2.67 13.61 -0.27
C ILE A 41 1.21 13.55 0.19
N GLY A 42 0.86 12.43 0.83
CA GLY A 42 -0.50 12.21 1.35
C GLY A 42 -0.79 13.06 2.58
N LYS A 43 -2.07 13.31 2.80
CA LYS A 43 -2.60 13.93 4.01
C LYS A 43 -3.08 12.87 5.00
N ILE A 44 -3.19 13.25 6.27
CA ILE A 44 -3.86 12.43 7.28
C ILE A 44 -5.35 12.36 6.96
N VAL A 45 -5.89 11.15 6.97
CA VAL A 45 -7.32 10.87 6.78
C VAL A 45 -7.83 10.10 7.99
N ASP A 46 -8.93 10.55 8.55
CA ASP A 46 -9.62 9.90 9.65
C ASP A 46 -11.12 9.88 9.36
N LEU A 47 -11.68 8.70 9.16
CA LEU A 47 -13.10 8.47 8.91
C LEU A 47 -13.84 7.85 10.12
N GLY A 48 -13.26 7.95 11.31
CA GLY A 48 -13.87 7.44 12.53
C GLY A 48 -13.79 5.93 12.71
N VAL A 49 -12.91 5.24 11.98
CA VAL A 49 -12.67 3.80 12.20
C VAL A 49 -11.93 3.60 13.52
N SER A 50 -12.54 2.87 14.46
CA SER A 50 -11.98 2.59 15.79
C SER A 50 -11.65 1.11 16.02
N ASP A 51 -12.00 0.22 15.08
CA ASP A 51 -11.69 -1.21 15.19
C ASP A 51 -10.23 -1.50 14.89
N ALA A 52 -9.46 -1.75 15.94
CA ALA A 52 -8.04 -2.11 15.87
C ALA A 52 -7.75 -3.40 15.10
N ASN A 53 -8.75 -4.27 14.93
CA ASN A 53 -8.62 -5.50 14.16
C ASN A 53 -8.88 -5.29 12.67
N ASN A 54 -9.23 -4.09 12.25
CA ASN A 54 -9.55 -3.76 10.84
C ASN A 54 -8.74 -2.58 10.33
N MET A 55 -7.43 -2.71 10.34
CA MET A 55 -6.49 -1.70 9.87
C MET A 55 -6.70 -1.33 8.40
N GLY A 56 -7.07 -2.32 7.58
CA GLY A 56 -7.34 -2.09 6.16
C GLY A 56 -8.47 -1.09 5.93
N ALA A 57 -9.54 -1.14 6.72
CA ALA A 57 -10.63 -0.16 6.64
C ALA A 57 -10.18 1.25 7.03
N ALA A 58 -9.29 1.37 8.03
CA ALA A 58 -8.75 2.66 8.42
C ALA A 58 -7.83 3.27 7.35
N MET A 59 -6.99 2.45 6.68
CA MET A 59 -5.96 2.92 5.75
C MET A 59 -6.44 3.11 4.31
N ALA A 60 -7.45 2.37 3.86
CA ALA A 60 -7.92 2.44 2.47
C ALA A 60 -8.36 3.86 2.03
N PRO A 61 -9.05 4.67 2.86
CA PRO A 61 -9.40 6.04 2.50
C PRO A 61 -8.18 6.96 2.30
N ALA A 62 -7.11 6.77 3.06
CA ALA A 62 -5.88 7.54 2.87
C ALA A 62 -5.18 7.17 1.56
N ALA A 63 -5.09 5.88 1.23
CA ALA A 63 -4.58 5.41 -0.05
C ALA A 63 -5.42 5.95 -1.22
N PHE A 64 -6.75 5.88 -1.12
CA PHE A 64 -7.66 6.46 -2.10
C PHE A 64 -7.40 7.94 -2.32
N SER A 65 -7.35 8.74 -1.24
CA SER A 65 -7.12 10.18 -1.31
C SER A 65 -5.81 10.51 -2.05
N THR A 66 -4.72 9.81 -1.72
CA THR A 66 -3.40 10.09 -2.30
C THR A 66 -3.30 9.67 -3.76
N ILE A 67 -3.82 8.48 -4.11
CA ILE A 67 -3.79 7.99 -5.51
C ILE A 67 -4.71 8.83 -6.39
N SER A 68 -5.90 9.23 -5.90
CA SER A 68 -6.81 10.13 -6.63
C SER A 68 -6.18 11.50 -6.87
N THR A 69 -5.50 12.06 -5.85
CA THR A 69 -4.75 13.32 -6.00
C THR A 69 -3.69 13.19 -7.09
N PHE A 70 -2.92 12.10 -7.09
CA PHE A 70 -1.91 11.86 -8.13
C PHE A 70 -2.53 11.85 -9.54
N PHE A 71 -3.63 11.15 -9.75
CA PHE A 71 -4.31 11.12 -11.05
C PHE A 71 -4.86 12.49 -11.46
N THR A 72 -5.42 13.23 -10.52
CA THR A 72 -5.92 14.58 -10.76
C THR A 72 -4.79 15.53 -11.16
N ASP A 73 -3.69 15.52 -10.43
CA ASP A 73 -2.56 16.44 -10.63
C ASP A 73 -1.80 16.16 -11.92
N THR A 74 -1.70 14.88 -12.32
CA THR A 74 -0.91 14.46 -13.48
C THR A 74 -1.72 14.29 -14.75
N GLY A 75 -3.04 14.15 -14.65
CA GLY A 75 -3.92 13.76 -15.75
C GLY A 75 -3.70 12.32 -16.25
N MET A 76 -2.90 11.54 -15.52
CA MET A 76 -2.68 10.12 -15.83
C MET A 76 -3.85 9.26 -15.36
N THR A 77 -3.90 8.04 -15.86
CA THR A 77 -4.96 7.06 -15.59
C THR A 77 -4.37 5.74 -15.07
N PRO A 78 -5.18 4.86 -14.49
CA PRO A 78 -4.69 3.53 -14.08
C PRO A 78 -4.01 2.74 -15.21
N SER A 79 -4.44 2.92 -16.46
CA SER A 79 -3.88 2.21 -17.63
C SER A 79 -2.44 2.60 -17.98
N ASP A 80 -1.93 3.70 -17.43
CA ASP A 80 -0.54 4.14 -17.64
C ASP A 80 0.46 3.34 -16.78
N PHE A 81 -0.04 2.51 -15.88
CA PHE A 81 0.74 1.75 -14.91
C PHE A 81 0.51 0.25 -15.03
N ASP A 82 1.59 -0.53 -14.97
CA ASP A 82 1.50 -1.97 -14.89
C ASP A 82 0.87 -2.40 -13.56
N TYR A 83 1.19 -1.69 -12.47
CA TYR A 83 0.61 -1.92 -11.15
C TYR A 83 0.42 -0.63 -10.34
N ILE A 84 -0.67 -0.62 -9.59
CA ILE A 84 -0.94 0.30 -8.48
C ILE A 84 -0.77 -0.51 -7.20
N VAL A 85 0.31 -0.25 -6.47
CA VAL A 85 0.73 -1.08 -5.33
C VAL A 85 0.45 -0.36 -4.03
N THR A 86 -0.23 -1.04 -3.12
CA THR A 86 -0.42 -0.56 -1.74
C THR A 86 0.45 -1.32 -0.74
N GLY A 87 0.68 -0.71 0.41
CA GLY A 87 1.61 -1.22 1.43
C GLY A 87 1.12 -2.49 2.10
N ASP A 88 0.08 -2.38 2.88
CA ASP A 88 -0.45 -3.47 3.71
C ASP A 88 -1.94 -3.28 4.06
N LEU A 89 -2.73 -2.90 3.07
CA LEU A 89 -4.19 -2.82 3.21
C LEU A 89 -4.82 -4.19 3.49
N GLY A 90 -4.19 -5.25 3.00
CA GLY A 90 -4.70 -6.60 3.05
C GLY A 90 -5.99 -6.78 2.26
N LYS A 91 -6.58 -7.96 2.35
CA LYS A 91 -7.75 -8.36 1.55
C LYS A 91 -8.95 -7.41 1.72
N VAL A 92 -9.23 -7.01 2.96
CA VAL A 92 -10.39 -6.13 3.26
C VAL A 92 -10.14 -4.71 2.79
N GLY A 93 -8.99 -4.12 3.12
CA GLY A 93 -8.67 -2.75 2.71
C GLY A 93 -8.49 -2.60 1.21
N SER A 94 -7.92 -3.61 0.53
CA SER A 94 -7.81 -3.65 -0.92
C SER A 94 -9.17 -3.63 -1.61
N ARG A 95 -10.14 -4.41 -1.07
CA ARG A 95 -11.51 -4.39 -1.58
C ARG A 95 -12.15 -3.02 -1.40
N ILE A 96 -12.03 -2.43 -0.21
CA ILE A 96 -12.57 -1.08 0.06
C ILE A 96 -11.94 -0.06 -0.89
N LEU A 97 -10.64 -0.09 -1.11
CA LEU A 97 -9.95 0.81 -2.03
C LEU A 97 -10.52 0.71 -3.45
N CYS A 98 -10.68 -0.52 -3.95
CA CYS A 98 -11.25 -0.75 -5.28
C CYS A 98 -12.70 -0.23 -5.36
N GLU A 99 -13.53 -0.47 -4.35
CA GLU A 99 -14.91 0.01 -4.30
C GLU A 99 -14.98 1.56 -4.25
N LEU A 100 -14.04 2.22 -3.56
CA LEU A 100 -13.96 3.68 -3.55
C LEU A 100 -13.65 4.24 -4.95
N PHE A 101 -12.73 3.64 -5.69
CA PHE A 101 -12.43 4.03 -7.05
C PHE A 101 -13.57 3.74 -8.04
N GLU A 102 -14.26 2.62 -7.86
CA GLU A 102 -15.45 2.29 -8.68
C GLU A 102 -16.57 3.33 -8.55
N ARG A 103 -16.77 3.91 -7.35
CA ARG A 103 -17.72 5.01 -7.14
C ARG A 103 -17.38 6.27 -7.94
N GLU A 104 -16.10 6.47 -8.22
CA GLU A 104 -15.62 7.55 -9.10
C GLU A 104 -15.53 7.13 -10.58
N ASN A 105 -16.08 5.95 -10.94
CA ASN A 105 -16.01 5.35 -12.28
C ASN A 105 -14.57 5.07 -12.76
N ILE A 106 -13.67 4.80 -11.84
CA ILE A 106 -12.27 4.44 -12.11
C ILE A 106 -12.07 2.97 -11.75
N ASN A 107 -11.60 2.16 -12.70
CA ASN A 107 -11.25 0.76 -12.44
C ASN A 107 -9.74 0.64 -12.15
N ILE A 108 -9.41 0.16 -10.95
CA ILE A 108 -8.03 -0.20 -10.58
C ILE A 108 -7.87 -1.69 -10.28
N ARG A 109 -8.96 -2.50 -10.31
CA ARG A 109 -8.92 -3.92 -9.91
C ARG A 109 -7.95 -4.73 -10.74
N ASP A 110 -7.83 -4.42 -12.02
CA ASP A 110 -7.05 -5.22 -12.97
C ASP A 110 -5.54 -5.11 -12.71
N ASN A 111 -5.09 -3.99 -12.16
CA ASN A 111 -3.68 -3.72 -11.92
C ASN A 111 -3.34 -3.39 -10.46
N HIS A 112 -4.30 -3.44 -9.54
CA HIS A 112 -4.03 -3.26 -8.11
C HIS A 112 -3.34 -4.49 -7.51
N LYS A 113 -2.30 -4.24 -6.72
CA LYS A 113 -1.60 -5.23 -5.90
C LYS A 113 -1.40 -4.66 -4.50
N ASP A 114 -1.46 -5.53 -3.49
CA ASP A 114 -1.19 -5.15 -2.11
C ASP A 114 -0.06 -6.00 -1.54
N CYS A 115 0.96 -5.36 -0.97
CA CYS A 115 2.13 -6.07 -0.47
C CYS A 115 1.78 -7.04 0.65
N GLY A 116 0.80 -6.71 1.48
CA GLY A 116 0.31 -7.61 2.54
C GLY A 116 -0.35 -8.87 1.99
N MET A 117 -0.95 -8.78 0.82
CA MET A 117 -1.53 -9.95 0.13
C MET A 117 -0.48 -10.78 -0.63
N MET A 118 0.65 -10.18 -0.98
CA MET A 118 1.69 -10.85 -1.78
C MET A 118 2.68 -11.68 -0.95
N LEU A 119 2.73 -11.48 0.36
CA LEU A 119 3.72 -12.12 1.25
C LEU A 119 3.35 -13.53 1.67
N TYR A 120 2.08 -13.89 1.61
CA TYR A 120 1.56 -15.13 2.16
C TYR A 120 0.66 -15.84 1.16
N ASP A 121 0.62 -17.15 1.26
CA ASP A 121 -0.28 -18.00 0.51
C ASP A 121 -1.60 -18.14 1.28
N PHE A 122 -2.70 -17.68 0.69
CA PHE A 122 -4.03 -17.72 1.30
C PHE A 122 -4.69 -19.10 1.27
N ASP A 123 -4.20 -19.99 0.42
CA ASP A 123 -4.75 -21.34 0.27
C ASP A 123 -4.06 -22.34 1.21
N GLU A 124 -2.74 -22.16 1.43
CA GLU A 124 -1.94 -23.08 2.23
C GLU A 124 -1.69 -22.59 3.67
N GLN A 125 -1.81 -21.29 3.92
CA GLN A 125 -1.53 -20.69 5.22
C GLN A 125 -2.81 -20.17 5.87
N ASP A 126 -2.97 -20.38 7.18
CA ASP A 126 -4.10 -19.85 7.95
C ASP A 126 -3.96 -18.33 8.15
N ILE A 127 -3.98 -17.60 7.02
CA ILE A 127 -3.93 -16.14 6.96
C ILE A 127 -5.30 -15.59 6.58
N HIS A 128 -5.83 -14.62 7.34
CA HIS A 128 -7.16 -14.09 7.09
C HIS A 128 -7.17 -12.95 6.06
N ALA A 129 -6.54 -11.82 6.40
CA ALA A 129 -6.53 -10.65 5.53
C ALA A 129 -5.16 -10.31 4.93
N GLY A 130 -4.14 -11.12 5.21
CA GLY A 130 -2.79 -10.94 4.67
C GLY A 130 -1.78 -10.51 5.72
N GLY A 131 -0.63 -10.05 5.26
CA GLY A 131 0.43 -9.52 6.08
C GLY A 131 0.29 -8.02 6.34
N SER A 132 0.99 -7.55 7.35
CA SER A 132 1.09 -6.12 7.65
C SER A 132 2.33 -5.85 8.51
N GLY A 133 2.63 -4.60 8.75
CA GLY A 133 3.76 -4.16 9.59
C GLY A 133 4.81 -3.40 8.79
N CYS A 134 5.71 -2.74 9.51
CA CYS A 134 6.68 -1.81 8.93
C CYS A 134 7.65 -2.44 7.91
N GLY A 135 7.90 -3.74 7.98
CA GLY A 135 8.73 -4.46 6.99
C GLY A 135 7.98 -4.98 5.77
N CYS A 136 6.63 -5.00 5.79
CA CYS A 136 5.81 -5.62 4.76
C CYS A 136 6.03 -4.99 3.38
N ALA A 137 5.71 -3.71 3.25
CA ALA A 137 5.84 -2.98 2.00
C ALA A 137 7.30 -2.91 1.50
N GLY A 138 8.26 -2.68 2.42
CA GLY A 138 9.67 -2.59 2.09
C GLY A 138 10.24 -3.89 1.52
N SER A 139 9.88 -5.03 2.09
CA SER A 139 10.37 -6.34 1.61
C SER A 139 9.83 -6.68 0.23
N VAL A 140 8.55 -6.45 -0.03
CA VAL A 140 7.93 -6.70 -1.34
C VAL A 140 8.45 -5.73 -2.39
N LEU A 141 8.61 -4.45 -2.04
CA LEU A 141 9.22 -3.48 -2.95
C LEU A 141 10.63 -3.90 -3.36
N CYS A 142 11.49 -4.20 -2.37
CA CYS A 142 12.90 -4.56 -2.61
C CYS A 142 13.07 -5.93 -3.25
N GLY A 143 12.28 -6.92 -2.85
CA GLY A 143 12.42 -8.31 -3.28
C GLY A 143 11.69 -8.65 -4.58
N TYR A 144 10.64 -7.91 -4.93
CA TYR A 144 9.81 -8.24 -6.10
C TYR A 144 9.77 -7.10 -7.12
N PHE A 145 9.29 -5.91 -6.76
CA PHE A 145 9.04 -4.86 -7.73
C PHE A 145 10.32 -4.21 -8.30
N LEU A 146 11.28 -3.86 -7.44
CA LEU A 146 12.52 -3.24 -7.91
C LEU A 146 13.36 -4.15 -8.81
N PRO A 147 13.53 -5.46 -8.54
CA PRO A 147 14.17 -6.38 -9.48
C PRO A 147 13.47 -6.43 -10.84
N LYS A 148 12.14 -6.51 -10.87
CA LYS A 148 11.37 -6.56 -12.12
C LYS A 148 11.42 -5.24 -12.91
N LEU A 149 11.38 -4.10 -12.24
CA LEU A 149 11.60 -2.79 -12.88
C LEU A 149 13.00 -2.71 -13.48
N ARG A 150 14.02 -3.21 -12.77
CA ARG A 150 15.41 -3.24 -13.23
C ARG A 150 15.60 -4.16 -14.43
N ALA A 151 14.92 -5.30 -14.46
CA ALA A 151 14.93 -6.25 -15.57
C ALA A 151 14.10 -5.78 -16.77
N GLY A 152 13.27 -4.73 -16.61
CA GLY A 152 12.36 -4.25 -17.68
C GLY A 152 11.11 -5.10 -17.87
N GLU A 153 10.85 -6.04 -16.96
CA GLU A 153 9.62 -6.87 -16.95
C GLU A 153 8.39 -6.02 -16.59
N ILE A 154 8.59 -5.02 -15.75
CA ILE A 154 7.60 -4.01 -15.35
C ILE A 154 8.14 -2.65 -15.79
N LYS A 155 7.26 -1.79 -16.30
CA LYS A 155 7.63 -0.47 -16.84
C LYS A 155 7.38 0.65 -15.85
N ASN A 156 6.16 0.69 -15.30
CA ASN A 156 5.71 1.76 -14.40
C ASN A 156 4.87 1.19 -13.27
N ILE A 157 5.13 1.63 -12.05
CA ILE A 157 4.26 1.36 -10.90
C ILE A 157 4.00 2.63 -10.10
N LEU A 158 2.80 2.74 -9.54
CA LEU A 158 2.50 3.63 -8.43
C LEU A 158 2.67 2.82 -7.14
N PHE A 159 3.52 3.27 -6.25
CA PHE A 159 3.75 2.62 -4.96
C PHE A 159 3.24 3.52 -3.85
N ALA A 160 2.06 3.19 -3.31
CA ALA A 160 1.37 3.94 -2.27
C ALA A 160 1.53 3.22 -0.92
N ALA A 161 2.59 3.55 -0.19
CA ALA A 161 2.81 3.03 1.15
C ALA A 161 1.72 3.54 2.11
N THR A 162 1.19 2.65 2.93
CA THR A 162 0.10 2.92 3.87
C THR A 162 0.56 2.84 5.30
N GLY A 163 -0.03 3.64 6.18
CA GLY A 163 0.23 3.63 7.60
C GLY A 163 -0.97 4.10 8.40
N ALA A 164 -1.13 3.56 9.59
CA ALA A 164 -2.15 3.99 10.54
C ALA A 164 -1.54 4.20 11.93
N LEU A 165 -1.99 5.24 12.60
CA LEU A 165 -1.55 5.54 13.95
C LEU A 165 -2.37 4.71 14.94
N MET A 166 -1.79 3.61 15.42
CA MET A 166 -2.36 2.79 16.47
C MET A 166 -1.60 2.98 17.78
N SER A 167 -2.13 3.85 18.63
CA SER A 167 -1.69 3.96 20.01
C SER A 167 -2.53 3.04 20.91
N PRO A 168 -1.93 2.15 21.71
CA PRO A 168 -2.70 1.33 22.65
C PRO A 168 -3.61 2.14 23.56
N THR A 169 -3.13 3.28 24.04
CA THR A 169 -3.89 4.18 24.93
C THR A 169 -5.11 4.75 24.21
N VAL A 170 -4.92 5.32 23.02
CA VAL A 170 -5.98 5.94 22.22
C VAL A 170 -7.04 4.90 21.83
N ASN A 171 -6.58 3.71 21.43
CA ASN A 171 -7.48 2.61 21.08
C ASN A 171 -8.32 2.11 22.27
N GLN A 172 -7.72 2.01 23.47
CA GLN A 172 -8.44 1.65 24.69
C GLN A 172 -9.46 2.71 25.14
N GLN A 173 -9.28 3.96 24.73
CA GLN A 173 -10.22 5.05 24.94
C GLN A 173 -11.35 5.09 23.91
N GLY A 174 -11.33 4.19 22.90
CA GLY A 174 -12.35 4.11 21.86
C GLY A 174 -12.22 5.18 20.77
N GLU A 175 -11.09 5.87 20.70
CA GLU A 175 -10.81 6.88 19.71
C GLU A 175 -10.56 6.25 18.32
N SER A 176 -10.70 7.08 17.28
CA SER A 176 -10.49 6.66 15.89
C SER A 176 -9.00 6.44 15.55
N ILE A 177 -8.77 5.74 14.44
CA ILE A 177 -7.45 5.39 13.93
C ILE A 177 -7.15 6.26 12.70
N PRO A 178 -6.46 7.40 12.85
CA PRO A 178 -6.04 8.20 11.71
C PRO A 178 -5.00 7.46 10.87
N SER A 179 -5.05 7.65 9.57
CA SER A 179 -4.18 6.98 8.61
C SER A 179 -3.57 7.95 7.60
N ILE A 180 -2.51 7.52 6.94
CA ILE A 180 -1.81 8.28 5.92
C ILE A 180 -1.29 7.33 4.82
N SER A 181 -1.18 7.84 3.60
CA SER A 181 -0.51 7.14 2.51
C SER A 181 0.32 8.15 1.72
N HIS A 182 1.59 7.81 1.50
CA HIS A 182 2.46 8.54 0.58
C HIS A 182 2.69 7.71 -0.67
N LEU A 183 2.76 8.36 -1.83
CA LEU A 183 2.89 7.69 -3.12
C LEU A 183 4.19 8.09 -3.81
N VAL A 184 4.84 7.09 -4.42
CA VAL A 184 6.00 7.28 -5.30
C VAL A 184 5.71 6.59 -6.64
N TRP A 185 5.93 7.31 -7.73
CA TRP A 185 5.93 6.75 -9.06
C TRP A 185 7.32 6.23 -9.41
N LEU A 186 7.44 4.93 -9.64
CA LEU A 186 8.67 4.25 -10.03
C LEU A 186 8.58 3.77 -11.48
N SER A 187 9.67 3.97 -12.24
CA SER A 187 9.75 3.57 -13.64
C SER A 187 11.03 2.80 -13.96
N GLY A 188 10.88 1.70 -14.71
CA GLY A 188 11.99 0.97 -15.31
C GLY A 188 12.55 1.62 -16.59
N ARG A 189 11.99 2.74 -17.04
CA ARG A 189 12.40 3.42 -18.28
C ARG A 189 12.98 4.79 -17.98
N LYS A 190 14.05 5.13 -18.70
CA LYS A 190 14.54 6.51 -18.74
C LYS A 190 13.64 7.30 -19.72
N ASP A 191 13.03 8.41 -19.26
CA ASP A 191 12.28 9.26 -20.18
C ASP A 191 13.21 9.86 -21.22
N THR A 192 12.80 9.75 -22.47
CA THR A 192 13.43 10.42 -23.59
C THR A 192 12.79 11.79 -23.90
N LYS A 193 11.75 12.19 -23.13
CA LYS A 193 11.09 13.49 -23.29
C LYS A 193 11.25 14.30 -22.00
N GLY A 194 11.83 15.50 -22.17
CA GLY A 194 12.09 16.45 -21.10
C GLY A 194 10.80 16.81 -20.35
N ALA A 195 10.94 16.93 -19.05
CA ALA A 195 10.03 17.71 -18.25
C ALA A 195 10.14 19.17 -18.71
N ASN A 196 9.06 19.67 -19.26
CA ASN A 196 8.85 21.12 -19.43
C ASN A 196 8.19 21.62 -18.15
#